data_1b14fec10c88125547b1b730381324f7
#
_entry.id   1b14fec10c88125547b1b730381324f7
#
_cell.length_a   1.000
_cell.length_b   1.000
_cell.length_c   1.000
_cell.angle_alpha   90.00
_cell.angle_beta   90.00
_cell.angle_gamma   90.00
#
_symmetry.space_group_name_H-M   'P 1'
#
loop_
_entity.id
_entity.type
_entity.pdbx_description
1 polymer ?
#
loop_
_entity_poly.entity_id
_entity_poly.type
_entity_poly.pdbx_seq_one_letter_code
_entity_poly.pdbx_strand_id
1 'polypeptide(L)'
;GSIACSKAEQFVQEYKEIYNFKIIATHSSKNYLSDTFLAEHNVISDWDDLNGSPHIDLARFSDSFIIYPATANFIAKINSGIADDLLTSTVLMFNKAIYICPAMHEEMYLNNKTQHNLLELSRDNIILGPRYGNLDIGDIGYGRMIEPKELYNTITKSKEKIIVTSGPTSEPIDDVKVITNNSSGKQGKSIAIELLAKGYEVIYIHSSNISPLPGAVNYSFNTSKELFELMCDESENTKYIFMVAAVSDFTIEKVDGKISRNKGEINIKLQQNFDLIQQFKSQNPHIVCIAFSAQIDNQENFNKQIVNVGPDEEFV
;
A
#
# COMPACT_ATOMS: atom_id res chain seq x y z
N GLY A 1 -6.55 -10.19 -21.45
CA GLY A 1 -6.42 -11.62 -21.16
C GLY A 1 -4.97 -12.00 -20.90
N SER A 2 -4.77 -12.98 -20.08
CA SER A 2 -3.46 -13.50 -19.67
C SER A 2 -3.63 -14.96 -19.25
N ILE A 3 -2.60 -15.78 -19.42
CA ILE A 3 -2.54 -17.16 -18.93
C ILE A 3 -2.82 -17.25 -17.41
N ALA A 4 -2.57 -16.18 -16.67
CA ALA A 4 -2.88 -16.07 -15.24
C ALA A 4 -4.39 -16.09 -14.91
N CYS A 5 -5.29 -16.11 -15.92
CA CYS A 5 -6.74 -16.26 -15.69
C CYS A 5 -7.10 -17.56 -14.96
N SER A 6 -6.28 -18.62 -15.08
CA SER A 6 -6.45 -19.87 -14.30
C SER A 6 -6.48 -19.65 -12.79
N LYS A 7 -5.73 -18.67 -12.27
CA LYS A 7 -5.79 -18.30 -10.85
C LYS A 7 -7.07 -17.56 -10.49
N ALA A 8 -7.67 -16.83 -11.43
CA ALA A 8 -8.97 -16.20 -11.21
C ALA A 8 -10.07 -17.27 -11.09
N GLU A 9 -10.03 -18.30 -11.95
CA GLU A 9 -10.92 -19.45 -11.83
C GLU A 9 -10.77 -20.15 -10.48
N GLN A 10 -9.53 -20.41 -10.08
CA GLN A 10 -9.22 -21.02 -8.79
C GLN A 10 -9.77 -20.17 -7.63
N PHE A 11 -9.58 -18.85 -7.68
CA PHE A 11 -10.08 -17.95 -6.64
C PHE A 11 -11.61 -18.00 -6.54
N VAL A 12 -12.31 -17.91 -7.67
CA VAL A 12 -13.78 -18.00 -7.67
C VAL A 12 -14.25 -19.35 -7.14
N GLN A 13 -13.63 -20.45 -7.58
CA GLN A 13 -14.01 -21.80 -7.18
C GLN A 13 -13.77 -22.06 -5.68
N GLU A 14 -12.65 -21.58 -5.12
CA GLU A 14 -12.33 -21.77 -3.70
C GLU A 14 -13.21 -20.94 -2.77
N TYR A 15 -13.69 -19.77 -3.24
CA TYR A 15 -14.38 -18.81 -2.35
C TYR A 15 -15.84 -18.50 -2.73
N LYS A 16 -16.44 -19.27 -3.66
CA LYS A 16 -17.83 -19.08 -4.12
C LYS A 16 -18.90 -19.25 -3.02
N GLU A 17 -18.59 -19.99 -1.97
CA GLU A 17 -19.51 -20.15 -0.82
C GLU A 17 -19.39 -18.99 0.20
N ILE A 18 -18.33 -18.16 0.07
CA ILE A 18 -18.05 -17.03 0.95
C ILE A 18 -18.49 -15.72 0.32
N TYR A 19 -18.28 -15.57 -0.99
CA TYR A 19 -18.57 -14.33 -1.73
C TYR A 19 -19.59 -14.54 -2.83
N ASN A 20 -20.40 -13.51 -3.05
CA ASN A 20 -21.29 -13.42 -4.21
C ASN A 20 -20.54 -12.75 -5.36
N PHE A 21 -20.09 -13.56 -6.32
CA PHE A 21 -19.29 -13.07 -7.44
C PHE A 21 -20.16 -12.56 -8.60
N LYS A 22 -19.76 -11.42 -9.18
CA LYS A 22 -20.08 -11.02 -10.53
C LYS A 22 -18.76 -10.98 -11.34
N ILE A 23 -18.69 -11.76 -12.40
CA ILE A 23 -17.47 -11.98 -13.15
C ILE A 23 -17.57 -11.24 -14.47
N ILE A 24 -16.66 -10.27 -14.70
CA ILE A 24 -16.55 -9.55 -15.96
C ILE A 24 -15.27 -10.02 -16.65
N ALA A 25 -15.40 -10.60 -17.82
CA ALA A 25 -14.27 -11.04 -18.65
C ALA A 25 -14.16 -10.17 -19.90
N THR A 26 -12.98 -9.60 -20.15
CA THR A 26 -12.72 -8.96 -21.46
C THR A 26 -12.75 -10.01 -22.58
N HIS A 27 -13.05 -9.59 -23.80
CA HIS A 27 -13.09 -10.51 -24.94
C HIS A 27 -11.81 -11.36 -25.04
N SER A 28 -10.64 -10.75 -24.85
CA SER A 28 -9.36 -11.48 -24.87
C SER A 28 -9.16 -12.42 -23.67
N SER A 29 -9.78 -12.17 -22.51
CA SER A 29 -9.63 -13.06 -21.36
C SER A 29 -10.44 -14.34 -21.45
N LYS A 30 -11.55 -14.34 -22.20
CA LYS A 30 -12.33 -15.55 -22.46
C LYS A 30 -11.49 -16.68 -23.07
N ASN A 31 -10.50 -16.36 -23.89
CA ASN A 31 -9.61 -17.34 -24.51
C ASN A 31 -8.68 -18.07 -23.52
N TYR A 32 -8.60 -17.59 -22.30
CA TYR A 32 -7.76 -18.14 -21.22
C TYR A 32 -8.57 -18.71 -20.06
N LEU A 33 -9.90 -18.66 -20.15
CA LEU A 33 -10.80 -19.30 -19.20
C LEU A 33 -11.19 -20.69 -19.72
N SER A 34 -11.33 -21.65 -18.83
CA SER A 34 -11.74 -23.00 -19.18
C SER A 34 -13.22 -23.05 -19.59
N ASP A 35 -13.55 -23.95 -20.52
CA ASP A 35 -14.94 -24.18 -20.94
C ASP A 35 -15.84 -24.58 -19.76
N THR A 36 -15.29 -25.34 -18.81
CA THR A 36 -15.98 -25.73 -17.58
C THR A 36 -16.34 -24.51 -16.74
N PHE A 37 -15.38 -23.59 -16.54
CA PHE A 37 -15.63 -22.37 -15.77
C PHE A 37 -16.67 -21.46 -16.43
N LEU A 38 -16.59 -21.30 -17.77
CA LEU A 38 -17.56 -20.53 -18.55
C LEU A 38 -18.97 -21.13 -18.50
N ALA A 39 -19.09 -22.45 -18.42
CA ALA A 39 -20.37 -23.15 -18.32
C ALA A 39 -20.99 -23.10 -16.90
N GLU A 40 -20.16 -23.13 -15.86
CA GLU A 40 -20.62 -23.15 -14.47
C GLU A 40 -20.91 -21.74 -13.90
N HIS A 41 -20.29 -20.70 -14.47
CA HIS A 41 -20.38 -19.35 -13.99
C HIS A 41 -20.97 -18.40 -15.02
N ASN A 42 -21.84 -17.49 -14.58
CA ASN A 42 -22.36 -16.43 -15.46
C ASN A 42 -21.27 -15.36 -15.69
N VAL A 43 -20.42 -15.60 -16.69
CA VAL A 43 -19.33 -14.69 -17.07
C VAL A 43 -19.86 -13.63 -18.04
N ILE A 44 -19.88 -12.39 -17.60
CA ILE A 44 -20.33 -11.22 -18.36
C ILE A 44 -19.16 -10.70 -19.19
N SER A 45 -19.33 -10.48 -20.47
CA SER A 45 -18.22 -10.02 -21.33
C SER A 45 -18.57 -8.86 -22.25
N ASP A 46 -19.83 -8.65 -22.50
CA ASP A 46 -20.28 -7.61 -23.42
C ASP A 46 -21.48 -6.85 -22.86
N TRP A 47 -21.77 -5.68 -23.43
CA TRP A 47 -22.91 -4.85 -23.07
C TRP A 47 -24.24 -5.57 -23.27
N ASP A 48 -24.30 -6.41 -24.30
CA ASP A 48 -25.51 -7.16 -24.67
C ASP A 48 -25.82 -8.35 -23.75
N ASP A 49 -24.88 -8.74 -22.89
CA ASP A 49 -25.09 -9.81 -21.90
C ASP A 49 -26.10 -9.42 -20.80
N LEU A 50 -26.40 -8.13 -20.65
CA LEU A 50 -27.30 -7.60 -19.64
C LEU A 50 -28.19 -6.48 -20.18
N ASN A 51 -29.39 -6.35 -19.62
CA ASN A 51 -30.30 -5.26 -19.94
C ASN A 51 -29.98 -3.98 -19.15
N GLY A 52 -30.30 -2.83 -19.72
CA GLY A 52 -30.19 -1.52 -19.05
C GLY A 52 -28.79 -0.90 -19.09
N SER A 53 -28.24 -0.54 -17.93
CA SER A 53 -26.91 0.08 -17.82
C SER A 53 -25.96 -0.81 -17.00
N PRO A 54 -25.45 -1.91 -17.57
CA PRO A 54 -24.77 -2.96 -16.83
C PRO A 54 -23.53 -2.48 -16.06
N HIS A 55 -22.76 -1.52 -16.58
CA HIS A 55 -21.60 -0.94 -15.88
C HIS A 55 -21.99 -0.24 -14.56
N ILE A 56 -23.17 0.40 -14.52
CA ILE A 56 -23.68 1.06 -13.31
C ILE A 56 -24.13 -0.01 -12.30
N ASP A 57 -24.86 -0.99 -12.75
CA ASP A 57 -25.41 -2.03 -11.88
C ASP A 57 -24.29 -2.89 -11.28
N LEU A 58 -23.28 -3.24 -12.08
CA LEU A 58 -22.10 -3.98 -11.64
C LEU A 58 -21.26 -3.19 -10.63
N ALA A 59 -21.04 -1.90 -10.90
CA ALA A 59 -20.30 -1.04 -9.97
C ALA A 59 -21.04 -0.87 -8.64
N ARG A 60 -22.37 -0.70 -8.64
CA ARG A 60 -23.18 -0.54 -7.44
C ARG A 60 -23.38 -1.85 -6.65
N PHE A 61 -23.36 -2.98 -7.34
CA PHE A 61 -23.43 -4.30 -6.72
C PHE A 61 -22.20 -4.58 -5.85
N SER A 62 -21.02 -4.07 -6.26
CA SER A 62 -19.74 -4.53 -5.73
C SER A 62 -19.37 -3.82 -4.42
N ASP A 63 -19.11 -4.57 -3.36
CA ASP A 63 -18.44 -4.08 -2.15
C ASP A 63 -16.93 -3.94 -2.38
N SER A 64 -16.36 -4.87 -3.14
CA SER A 64 -14.95 -4.90 -3.54
C SER A 64 -14.85 -5.15 -5.04
N PHE A 65 -14.01 -4.39 -5.73
CA PHE A 65 -13.74 -4.56 -7.16
C PHE A 65 -12.29 -5.01 -7.37
N ILE A 66 -12.11 -6.14 -8.06
CA ILE A 66 -10.81 -6.81 -8.16
C ILE A 66 -10.47 -7.06 -9.61
N ILE A 67 -9.33 -6.59 -10.08
CA ILE A 67 -8.76 -6.88 -11.40
C ILE A 67 -7.72 -8.00 -11.24
N TYR A 68 -8.11 -9.23 -11.57
CA TYR A 68 -7.35 -10.44 -11.31
C TYR A 68 -7.42 -11.40 -12.49
N PRO A 69 -6.46 -11.40 -13.42
CA PRO A 69 -5.23 -10.60 -13.53
C PRO A 69 -5.43 -9.21 -14.14
N ALA A 70 -4.46 -8.29 -13.86
CA ALA A 70 -4.30 -7.01 -14.53
C ALA A 70 -3.10 -7.05 -15.48
N THR A 71 -3.34 -7.01 -16.79
CA THR A 71 -2.26 -6.92 -17.80
C THR A 71 -1.74 -5.49 -17.94
N ALA A 72 -0.54 -5.30 -18.51
CA ALA A 72 0.01 -3.98 -18.79
C ALA A 72 -0.92 -3.11 -19.64
N ASN A 73 -1.61 -3.70 -20.63
CA ASN A 73 -2.59 -3.01 -21.45
C ASN A 73 -3.78 -2.51 -20.62
N PHE A 74 -4.32 -3.37 -19.76
CA PHE A 74 -5.46 -2.99 -18.91
C PHE A 74 -5.07 -1.88 -17.91
N ILE A 75 -3.90 -2.02 -17.28
CA ILE A 75 -3.33 -1.02 -16.37
C ILE A 75 -3.19 0.34 -17.08
N ALA A 76 -2.67 0.36 -18.31
CA ALA A 76 -2.56 1.58 -19.11
C ALA A 76 -3.92 2.20 -19.42
N LYS A 77 -4.92 1.41 -19.79
CA LYS A 77 -6.28 1.88 -20.09
C LYS A 77 -6.92 2.56 -18.89
N ILE A 78 -6.95 1.89 -17.73
CA ILE A 78 -7.60 2.45 -16.54
C ILE A 78 -6.86 3.68 -16.01
N ASN A 79 -5.52 3.71 -16.13
CA ASN A 79 -4.73 4.90 -15.76
C ASN A 79 -5.04 6.12 -16.67
N SER A 80 -5.37 5.85 -17.93
CA SER A 80 -5.72 6.91 -18.91
C SER A 80 -7.22 7.23 -18.94
N GLY A 81 -8.05 6.60 -18.11
CA GLY A 81 -9.49 6.81 -18.08
C GLY A 81 -10.21 6.30 -19.36
N ILE A 82 -9.63 5.33 -20.06
CA ILE A 82 -10.24 4.73 -21.26
C ILE A 82 -11.38 3.79 -20.85
N ALA A 83 -12.56 3.99 -21.44
CA ALA A 83 -13.78 3.21 -21.21
C ALA A 83 -14.31 2.67 -22.54
N ASP A 84 -13.56 1.77 -23.16
CA ASP A 84 -13.84 1.20 -24.48
C ASP A 84 -14.49 -0.19 -24.42
N ASP A 85 -14.65 -0.75 -23.22
CA ASP A 85 -15.36 -1.99 -22.97
C ASP A 85 -16.17 -1.94 -21.66
N LEU A 86 -16.95 -2.97 -21.37
CA LEU A 86 -17.78 -3.06 -20.18
C LEU A 86 -16.95 -3.00 -18.90
N LEU A 87 -15.80 -3.67 -18.85
CA LEU A 87 -14.95 -3.73 -17.66
C LEU A 87 -14.34 -2.35 -17.36
N THR A 88 -13.76 -1.69 -18.35
CA THR A 88 -13.15 -0.36 -18.17
C THR A 88 -14.19 0.71 -17.79
N SER A 89 -15.40 0.62 -18.38
CA SER A 89 -16.52 1.50 -18.02
C SER A 89 -17.01 1.26 -16.59
N THR A 90 -17.04 -0.02 -16.15
CA THR A 90 -17.41 -0.37 -14.77
C THR A 90 -16.36 0.15 -13.77
N VAL A 91 -15.07 0.06 -14.11
CA VAL A 91 -13.99 0.62 -13.28
C VAL A 91 -14.15 2.12 -13.09
N LEU A 92 -14.44 2.89 -14.15
CA LEU A 92 -14.66 4.33 -14.05
C LEU A 92 -15.90 4.69 -13.23
N MET A 93 -16.90 3.82 -13.17
CA MET A 93 -18.11 4.02 -12.38
C MET A 93 -17.96 3.66 -10.91
N PHE A 94 -16.97 2.82 -10.57
CA PHE A 94 -16.73 2.38 -9.20
C PHE A 94 -16.00 3.44 -8.40
N ASN A 95 -16.59 3.90 -7.31
CA ASN A 95 -16.15 5.09 -6.55
C ASN A 95 -15.31 4.78 -5.30
N LYS A 96 -14.83 3.54 -5.15
CA LYS A 96 -13.93 3.11 -4.06
C LYS A 96 -12.60 2.66 -4.67
N ALA A 97 -11.59 2.47 -3.83
CA ALA A 97 -10.34 1.86 -4.24
C ALA A 97 -10.57 0.45 -4.80
N ILE A 98 -9.97 0.13 -5.94
CA ILE A 98 -9.99 -1.21 -6.54
C ILE A 98 -8.70 -1.96 -6.22
N TYR A 99 -8.79 -3.29 -6.17
CA TYR A 99 -7.63 -4.16 -6.07
C TYR A 99 -7.11 -4.49 -7.47
N ILE A 100 -5.86 -4.16 -7.74
CA ILE A 100 -5.21 -4.40 -9.03
C ILE A 100 -4.10 -5.41 -8.82
N CYS A 101 -4.20 -6.57 -9.47
CA CYS A 101 -3.24 -7.67 -9.35
C CYS A 101 -2.46 -7.83 -10.67
N PRO A 102 -1.29 -7.18 -10.82
CA PRO A 102 -0.51 -7.24 -12.05
C PRO A 102 -0.04 -8.66 -12.38
N ALA A 103 -0.12 -9.03 -13.67
CA ALA A 103 0.38 -10.29 -14.20
C ALA A 103 0.90 -10.07 -15.62
N MET A 104 2.22 -10.21 -15.80
CA MET A 104 2.91 -9.99 -17.06
C MET A 104 4.35 -10.51 -16.98
N HIS A 105 5.03 -10.57 -18.11
CA HIS A 105 6.46 -10.89 -18.14
C HIS A 105 7.30 -9.77 -17.50
N GLU A 106 8.50 -10.09 -16.98
CA GLU A 106 9.34 -9.17 -16.22
C GLU A 106 9.70 -7.91 -17.01
N GLU A 107 10.04 -8.02 -18.29
CA GLU A 107 10.39 -6.87 -19.13
C GLU A 107 9.20 -5.93 -19.32
N MET A 108 7.98 -6.46 -19.37
CA MET A 108 6.77 -5.64 -19.42
C MET A 108 6.52 -4.95 -18.08
N TYR A 109 6.78 -5.65 -16.98
CA TYR A 109 6.63 -5.09 -15.64
C TYR A 109 7.66 -3.99 -15.37
N LEU A 110 8.93 -4.24 -15.68
CA LEU A 110 10.02 -3.28 -15.48
C LEU A 110 10.02 -2.11 -16.49
N ASN A 111 9.18 -2.18 -17.52
CA ASN A 111 9.06 -1.08 -18.48
C ASN A 111 8.64 0.22 -17.79
N ASN A 112 9.33 1.31 -18.07
CA ASN A 112 9.11 2.61 -17.44
C ASN A 112 7.64 3.09 -17.53
N LYS A 113 6.94 2.79 -18.63
CA LYS A 113 5.52 3.17 -18.81
C LYS A 113 4.63 2.36 -17.88
N THR A 114 4.88 1.07 -17.73
CA THR A 114 4.14 0.20 -16.81
C THR A 114 4.36 0.64 -15.36
N GLN A 115 5.62 0.90 -14.97
CA GLN A 115 5.97 1.38 -13.64
C GLN A 115 5.33 2.74 -13.34
N HIS A 116 5.33 3.66 -14.30
CA HIS A 116 4.66 4.96 -14.16
C HIS A 116 3.15 4.79 -13.96
N ASN A 117 2.49 3.98 -14.79
CA ASN A 117 1.06 3.73 -14.68
C ASN A 117 0.69 3.10 -13.32
N LEU A 118 1.47 2.12 -12.85
CA LEU A 118 1.26 1.51 -11.54
C LEU A 118 1.45 2.50 -10.40
N LEU A 119 2.45 3.37 -10.49
CA LEU A 119 2.71 4.41 -9.50
C LEU A 119 1.54 5.40 -9.41
N GLU A 120 1.02 5.87 -10.54
CA GLU A 120 -0.14 6.77 -10.57
C GLU A 120 -1.40 6.08 -9.99
N LEU A 121 -1.70 4.87 -10.45
CA LEU A 121 -2.85 4.10 -9.94
C LEU A 121 -2.74 3.77 -8.45
N SER A 122 -1.53 3.61 -7.92
CA SER A 122 -1.31 3.33 -6.50
C SER A 122 -1.65 4.48 -5.56
N ARG A 123 -1.98 5.66 -6.07
CA ARG A 123 -2.43 6.80 -5.27
C ARG A 123 -3.84 6.59 -4.73
N ASP A 124 -4.69 5.95 -5.54
CA ASP A 124 -6.11 5.80 -5.24
C ASP A 124 -6.56 4.33 -5.18
N ASN A 125 -5.68 3.39 -5.53
CA ASN A 125 -5.99 1.97 -5.62
C ASN A 125 -4.95 1.10 -4.92
N ILE A 126 -5.31 -0.15 -4.67
CA ILE A 126 -4.47 -1.13 -3.99
C ILE A 126 -3.79 -2.03 -5.03
N ILE A 127 -2.47 -1.87 -5.20
CA ILE A 127 -1.69 -2.71 -6.10
C ILE A 127 -1.16 -3.92 -5.32
N LEU A 128 -1.55 -5.14 -5.74
CA LEU A 128 -1.16 -6.39 -5.09
C LEU A 128 -0.22 -7.20 -5.99
N GLY A 129 1.03 -7.26 -5.63
CA GLY A 129 2.09 -7.87 -6.43
C GLY A 129 2.64 -6.94 -7.52
N PRO A 130 3.24 -7.48 -8.62
CA PRO A 130 3.47 -8.91 -8.83
C PRO A 130 4.55 -9.47 -7.88
N ARG A 131 4.64 -10.80 -7.80
CA ARG A 131 5.65 -11.53 -7.05
C ARG A 131 6.81 -11.96 -7.94
N TYR A 132 7.96 -12.22 -7.33
CA TYR A 132 9.08 -12.89 -7.96
C TYR A 132 8.80 -14.41 -8.03
N GLY A 133 9.09 -15.04 -9.14
CA GLY A 133 8.91 -16.48 -9.30
C GLY A 133 8.90 -16.92 -10.76
N ASN A 134 8.46 -18.16 -11.01
CA ASN A 134 8.34 -18.70 -12.35
C ASN A 134 7.30 -17.93 -13.14
N LEU A 135 7.70 -17.53 -14.34
CA LEU A 135 6.88 -16.89 -15.35
C LEU A 135 6.53 -17.87 -16.46
N ASP A 136 5.80 -17.41 -17.48
CA ASP A 136 5.57 -18.18 -18.68
C ASP A 136 6.91 -18.48 -19.41
N ILE A 137 6.93 -19.51 -20.26
CA ILE A 137 8.09 -19.98 -21.04
C ILE A 137 9.33 -20.41 -20.23
N GLY A 138 9.22 -20.57 -18.91
CA GLY A 138 10.29 -21.08 -18.05
C GLY A 138 11.22 -20.02 -17.48
N ASP A 139 10.95 -18.74 -17.69
CA ASP A 139 11.71 -17.64 -17.10
C ASP A 139 11.39 -17.47 -15.60
N ILE A 140 12.30 -16.84 -14.88
CA ILE A 140 12.14 -16.51 -13.47
C ILE A 140 12.38 -15.01 -13.30
N GLY A 141 11.41 -14.31 -12.71
CA GLY A 141 11.51 -12.87 -12.53
C GLY A 141 10.29 -12.27 -11.82
N TYR A 142 10.23 -10.94 -11.78
CA TYR A 142 9.05 -10.21 -11.32
C TYR A 142 7.97 -10.19 -12.41
N GLY A 143 6.74 -10.53 -12.07
CA GLY A 143 5.62 -10.54 -13.03
C GLY A 143 4.57 -11.58 -12.68
N ARG A 144 4.90 -12.52 -11.78
CA ARG A 144 3.99 -13.56 -11.31
C ARG A 144 2.85 -12.95 -10.49
N MET A 145 1.62 -13.25 -10.89
CA MET A 145 0.43 -12.84 -10.14
C MET A 145 0.40 -13.45 -8.74
N ILE A 146 -0.09 -12.71 -7.76
CA ILE A 146 -0.31 -13.21 -6.38
C ILE A 146 -1.21 -14.46 -6.38
N GLU A 147 -1.10 -15.26 -5.32
CA GLU A 147 -1.90 -16.48 -5.17
C GLU A 147 -3.33 -16.16 -4.69
N PRO A 148 -4.33 -17.02 -5.01
CA PRO A 148 -5.71 -16.84 -4.56
C PRO A 148 -5.86 -16.63 -3.06
N LYS A 149 -5.12 -17.41 -2.26
CA LYS A 149 -5.15 -17.29 -0.80
C LYS A 149 -4.60 -15.93 -0.30
N GLU A 150 -3.61 -15.39 -0.98
CA GLU A 150 -3.04 -14.07 -0.66
C GLU A 150 -4.05 -12.96 -0.95
N LEU A 151 -4.75 -13.04 -2.09
CA LEU A 151 -5.86 -12.13 -2.41
C LEU A 151 -6.99 -12.25 -1.38
N TYR A 152 -7.41 -13.49 -1.04
CA TYR A 152 -8.42 -13.72 -0.02
C TYR A 152 -8.07 -13.07 1.32
N ASN A 153 -6.85 -13.28 1.80
CA ASN A 153 -6.40 -12.69 3.06
C ASN A 153 -6.46 -11.16 3.04
N THR A 154 -6.16 -10.55 1.89
CA THR A 154 -6.17 -9.09 1.73
C THR A 154 -7.58 -8.51 1.77
N ILE A 155 -8.55 -9.14 1.11
CA ILE A 155 -9.94 -8.67 1.07
C ILE A 155 -10.73 -9.06 2.32
N THR A 156 -10.31 -10.14 3.00
CA THR A 156 -10.86 -10.58 4.30
C THR A 156 -9.92 -10.08 5.38
N LYS A 157 -10.03 -8.81 5.76
CA LYS A 157 -9.12 -8.20 6.73
C LYS A 157 -8.98 -9.06 7.99
N SER A 158 -7.74 -9.31 8.40
CA SER A 158 -7.41 -9.89 9.70
C SER A 158 -7.97 -8.99 10.81
N LYS A 159 -8.36 -9.58 11.94
CA LYS A 159 -8.69 -8.82 13.14
C LYS A 159 -7.46 -8.24 13.84
N GLU A 160 -6.26 -8.64 13.45
CA GLU A 160 -5.01 -8.12 14.03
C GLU A 160 -4.67 -6.76 13.44
N LYS A 161 -4.69 -5.75 14.29
CA LYS A 161 -4.35 -4.37 13.99
C LYS A 161 -2.83 -4.17 14.11
N ILE A 162 -2.22 -3.57 13.09
CA ILE A 162 -0.79 -3.29 13.03
C ILE A 162 -0.57 -1.82 12.66
N ILE A 163 0.26 -1.13 13.39
CA ILE A 163 0.65 0.25 13.08
C ILE A 163 1.95 0.23 12.25
N VAL A 164 1.99 1.06 11.20
CA VAL A 164 3.22 1.32 10.41
C VAL A 164 3.43 2.82 10.32
N THR A 165 4.55 3.31 10.83
CA THR A 165 4.93 4.73 10.70
C THR A 165 5.81 4.95 9.47
N SER A 166 5.69 6.10 8.79
CA SER A 166 6.39 6.33 7.52
C SER A 166 6.72 7.79 7.26
N GLY A 167 7.92 8.05 6.74
CA GLY A 167 8.37 9.37 6.36
C GLY A 167 9.04 10.17 7.46
N PRO A 168 9.50 11.40 7.17
CA PRO A 168 10.23 12.21 8.12
C PRO A 168 9.30 13.02 9.05
N THR A 169 9.73 13.27 10.27
CA THR A 169 9.19 14.38 11.06
C THR A 169 9.77 15.72 10.58
N SER A 170 9.05 16.80 10.83
CA SER A 170 9.41 18.17 10.44
C SER A 170 9.18 19.08 11.64
N GLU A 171 10.29 19.46 12.31
CA GLU A 171 10.23 20.30 13.49
C GLU A 171 10.24 21.79 13.09
N PRO A 172 9.22 22.59 13.47
CA PRO A 172 9.10 23.96 13.00
C PRO A 172 10.11 24.89 13.65
N ILE A 173 10.84 25.66 12.84
CA ILE A 173 11.69 26.78 13.27
C ILE A 173 10.86 28.05 13.46
N ASP A 174 10.03 28.33 12.45
CA ASP A 174 9.08 29.43 12.41
C ASP A 174 7.81 28.99 11.64
N ASP A 175 6.89 29.90 11.32
CA ASP A 175 5.67 29.55 10.56
C ASP A 175 5.93 29.13 9.10
N VAL A 176 7.18 29.20 8.63
CA VAL A 176 7.53 28.91 7.23
C VAL A 176 8.63 27.87 7.10
N LYS A 177 9.57 27.84 8.04
CA LYS A 177 10.78 27.01 7.99
C LYS A 177 10.71 25.86 8.96
N VAL A 178 11.21 24.70 8.54
CA VAL A 178 11.28 23.48 9.32
C VAL A 178 12.67 22.85 9.25
N ILE A 179 13.03 22.06 10.27
CA ILE A 179 14.10 21.07 10.18
C ILE A 179 13.44 19.71 9.96
N THR A 180 13.93 18.96 8.99
CA THR A 180 13.38 17.64 8.66
C THR A 180 14.48 16.69 8.21
N ASN A 181 14.24 15.40 8.32
CA ASN A 181 15.11 14.36 7.82
C ASN A 181 14.84 14.07 6.33
N ASN A 182 15.87 13.67 5.59
CA ASN A 182 15.73 13.30 4.19
C ASN A 182 15.22 11.85 4.07
N SER A 183 13.92 11.66 4.24
CA SER A 183 13.26 10.37 4.11
C SER A 183 12.11 10.41 3.09
N SER A 184 12.09 9.45 2.18
CA SER A 184 11.03 9.33 1.16
C SER A 184 9.81 8.53 1.62
N GLY A 185 9.85 7.89 2.80
CA GLY A 185 8.80 7.01 3.30
C GLY A 185 8.59 5.70 2.51
N LYS A 186 9.38 5.42 1.48
CA LYS A 186 9.21 4.24 0.61
C LYS A 186 9.23 2.93 1.39
N GLN A 187 10.11 2.79 2.38
CA GLN A 187 10.24 1.57 3.17
C GLN A 187 8.98 1.30 4.01
N GLY A 188 8.48 2.31 4.74
CA GLY A 188 7.24 2.19 5.52
C GLY A 188 6.04 1.86 4.62
N LYS A 189 5.93 2.53 3.46
CA LYS A 189 4.89 2.23 2.48
C LYS A 189 4.96 0.78 1.98
N SER A 190 6.15 0.26 1.67
CA SER A 190 6.32 -1.12 1.20
C SER A 190 5.94 -2.15 2.26
N ILE A 191 6.31 -1.92 3.53
CA ILE A 191 5.91 -2.78 4.65
C ILE A 191 4.39 -2.77 4.83
N ALA A 192 3.77 -1.59 4.79
CA ALA A 192 2.32 -1.45 4.93
C ALA A 192 1.55 -2.17 3.79
N ILE A 193 2.02 -2.07 2.54
CA ILE A 193 1.47 -2.81 1.40
C ILE A 193 1.55 -4.32 1.63
N GLU A 194 2.69 -4.82 2.08
CA GLU A 194 2.89 -6.25 2.33
C GLU A 194 2.00 -6.77 3.47
N LEU A 195 1.81 -5.98 4.52
CA LEU A 195 0.91 -6.32 5.62
C LEU A 195 -0.56 -6.33 5.17
N LEU A 196 -0.97 -5.36 4.33
CA LEU A 196 -2.30 -5.38 3.70
C LEU A 196 -2.49 -6.62 2.85
N ALA A 197 -1.49 -7.00 2.04
CA ALA A 197 -1.53 -8.21 1.22
C ALA A 197 -1.63 -9.50 2.04
N LYS A 198 -1.18 -9.49 3.30
CA LYS A 198 -1.34 -10.58 4.26
C LYS A 198 -2.67 -10.54 5.02
N GLY A 199 -3.51 -9.52 4.79
CA GLY A 199 -4.84 -9.38 5.36
C GLY A 199 -4.88 -8.73 6.75
N TYR A 200 -3.81 -8.08 7.20
CA TYR A 200 -3.82 -7.33 8.45
C TYR A 200 -4.60 -6.03 8.31
N GLU A 201 -5.21 -5.58 9.40
CA GLU A 201 -5.72 -4.22 9.52
C GLU A 201 -4.55 -3.27 9.76
N VAL A 202 -4.21 -2.48 8.74
CA VAL A 202 -3.05 -1.59 8.78
C VAL A 202 -3.46 -0.18 9.10
N ILE A 203 -2.92 0.35 10.20
CA ILE A 203 -2.94 1.78 10.53
C ILE A 203 -1.65 2.38 9.98
N TYR A 204 -1.77 3.19 8.93
CA TYR A 204 -0.64 3.83 8.26
C TYR A 204 -0.51 5.28 8.70
N ILE A 205 0.45 5.54 9.61
CA ILE A 205 0.73 6.87 10.13
C ILE A 205 1.90 7.45 9.34
N HIS A 206 1.62 8.43 8.48
CA HIS A 206 2.60 8.93 7.51
C HIS A 206 2.82 10.43 7.61
N SER A 207 4.02 10.87 7.23
CA SER A 207 4.31 12.31 7.12
C SER A 207 3.36 12.97 6.11
N SER A 208 2.95 14.21 6.36
CA SER A 208 2.00 14.95 5.53
C SER A 208 2.43 15.14 4.06
N ASN A 209 3.73 15.01 3.77
CA ASN A 209 4.28 15.07 2.42
C ASN A 209 4.26 13.71 1.68
N ILE A 210 3.75 12.65 2.31
CA ILE A 210 3.62 11.32 1.73
C ILE A 210 2.14 11.04 1.43
N SER A 211 1.88 10.44 0.27
CA SER A 211 0.51 10.08 -0.12
C SER A 211 -0.05 8.98 0.79
N PRO A 212 -1.33 9.07 1.18
CA PRO A 212 -2.04 8.01 1.88
C PRO A 212 -1.91 6.67 1.14
N LEU A 213 -2.10 5.58 1.87
CA LEU A 213 -2.08 4.23 1.33
C LEU A 213 -3.51 3.69 1.21
N PRO A 214 -4.03 3.44 0.00
CA PRO A 214 -5.33 2.83 -0.20
C PRO A 214 -5.43 1.47 0.51
N GLY A 215 -6.57 1.22 1.14
CA GLY A 215 -6.81 -0.01 1.91
C GLY A 215 -6.34 0.03 3.36
N ALA A 216 -5.49 0.97 3.76
CA ALA A 216 -5.13 1.24 5.14
C ALA A 216 -6.03 2.31 5.78
N VAL A 217 -6.08 2.35 7.10
CA VAL A 217 -6.53 3.53 7.84
C VAL A 217 -5.37 4.51 7.89
N ASN A 218 -5.56 5.73 7.39
CA ASN A 218 -4.47 6.68 7.20
C ASN A 218 -4.58 7.84 8.18
N TYR A 219 -3.45 8.18 8.81
CA TYR A 219 -3.26 9.39 9.62
C TYR A 219 -2.00 10.12 9.15
N SER A 220 -2.05 11.44 9.11
CA SER A 220 -0.89 12.25 8.73
C SER A 220 -0.33 13.03 9.91
N PHE A 221 0.99 13.14 9.99
CA PHE A 221 1.71 13.93 10.99
C PHE A 221 2.71 14.89 10.33
N ASN A 222 3.10 15.91 11.06
CA ASN A 222 4.22 16.80 10.75
C ASN A 222 5.35 16.64 11.76
N THR A 223 5.05 16.74 13.05
CA THR A 223 6.05 16.75 14.12
C THR A 223 6.20 15.39 14.80
N SER A 224 7.29 15.21 15.53
CA SER A 224 7.51 14.03 16.37
C SER A 224 6.44 13.89 17.47
N LYS A 225 5.95 15.02 17.98
CA LYS A 225 4.88 15.04 18.97
C LYS A 225 3.56 14.54 18.40
N GLU A 226 3.14 15.05 17.21
CA GLU A 226 1.93 14.58 16.53
C GLU A 226 2.03 13.08 16.21
N LEU A 227 3.19 12.62 15.73
CA LEU A 227 3.42 11.19 15.49
C LEU A 227 3.20 10.36 16.75
N PHE A 228 3.78 10.80 17.87
CA PHE A 228 3.64 10.11 19.15
C PHE A 228 2.17 10.04 19.63
N GLU A 229 1.44 11.16 19.54
CA GLU A 229 0.04 11.24 19.91
C GLU A 229 -0.80 10.25 19.07
N LEU A 230 -0.64 10.25 17.76
CA LEU A 230 -1.34 9.31 16.86
C LEU A 230 -1.01 7.84 17.15
N MET A 231 0.25 7.53 17.45
CA MET A 231 0.64 6.18 17.86
C MET A 231 -0.04 5.73 19.15
N CYS A 232 -0.16 6.63 20.13
CA CYS A 232 -0.84 6.35 21.38
C CYS A 232 -2.35 6.18 21.19
N ASP A 233 -2.99 7.04 20.41
CA ASP A 233 -4.43 6.98 20.12
C ASP A 233 -4.80 5.67 19.42
N GLU A 234 -3.91 5.16 18.57
CA GLU A 234 -4.14 3.92 17.80
C GLU A 234 -3.59 2.66 18.49
N SER A 235 -3.04 2.77 19.69
CA SER A 235 -2.39 1.66 20.41
C SER A 235 -3.37 0.57 20.87
N GLU A 236 -4.64 0.89 21.08
CA GLU A 236 -5.67 -0.05 21.53
C GLU A 236 -5.87 -1.19 20.52
N ASN A 237 -5.84 -2.44 20.99
CA ASN A 237 -5.93 -3.65 20.18
C ASN A 237 -4.81 -3.81 19.13
N THR A 238 -3.72 -3.07 19.25
CA THR A 238 -2.53 -3.19 18.41
C THR A 238 -1.56 -4.20 19.00
N LYS A 239 -1.08 -5.14 18.18
CA LYS A 239 -0.11 -6.17 18.58
C LYS A 239 1.32 -5.80 18.16
N TYR A 240 1.48 -5.21 17.00
CA TYR A 240 2.78 -4.84 16.44
C TYR A 240 2.78 -3.39 15.95
N ILE A 241 3.92 -2.72 16.12
CA ILE A 241 4.20 -1.44 15.50
C ILE A 241 5.53 -1.47 14.76
N PHE A 242 5.51 -1.08 13.48
CA PHE A 242 6.71 -0.90 12.66
C PHE A 242 7.10 0.58 12.66
N MET A 243 8.16 0.89 13.40
CA MET A 243 8.71 2.24 13.54
C MET A 243 9.69 2.53 12.41
N VAL A 244 9.15 2.96 11.26
CA VAL A 244 9.92 3.21 10.02
C VAL A 244 10.05 4.70 9.72
N ALA A 245 9.30 5.54 10.42
CA ALA A 245 9.42 6.99 10.32
C ALA A 245 10.82 7.47 10.73
N ALA A 246 11.36 8.41 9.98
CA ALA A 246 12.63 9.08 10.31
C ALA A 246 12.36 10.22 11.29
N VAL A 247 12.36 9.90 12.58
CA VAL A 247 12.13 10.86 13.65
C VAL A 247 13.37 11.73 13.87
N SER A 248 13.17 13.03 14.08
CA SER A 248 14.26 13.96 14.39
C SER A 248 14.79 13.76 15.81
N ASP A 249 16.10 13.60 15.96
CA ASP A 249 16.78 13.52 17.26
C ASP A 249 16.73 14.86 18.03
N PHE A 250 16.45 15.95 17.31
CA PHE A 250 16.44 17.30 17.86
C PHE A 250 15.15 18.02 17.54
N THR A 251 14.70 18.83 18.46
CA THR A 251 13.58 19.77 18.33
C THR A 251 14.04 21.20 18.56
N ILE A 252 13.17 22.16 18.30
CA ILE A 252 13.46 23.59 18.39
C ILE A 252 12.29 24.28 19.09
N GLU A 253 12.58 25.28 19.89
CA GLU A 253 11.56 26.22 20.37
C GLU A 253 11.12 27.10 19.19
N LYS A 254 9.87 26.88 18.72
CA LYS A 254 9.30 27.59 17.57
C LYS A 254 9.22 29.07 17.83
N VAL A 255 9.68 29.86 16.86
CA VAL A 255 9.51 31.32 16.85
C VAL A 255 8.22 31.69 16.13
N ASP A 256 7.37 32.46 16.78
CA ASP A 256 6.13 32.95 16.17
C ASP A 256 6.41 33.89 15.01
N GLY A 257 5.62 33.74 13.94
CA GLY A 257 5.78 34.51 12.71
C GLY A 257 6.96 34.05 11.86
N LYS A 258 7.25 34.79 10.80
CA LYS A 258 8.36 34.50 9.87
C LYS A 258 9.64 35.22 10.30
N ILE A 259 10.72 34.49 10.48
CA ILE A 259 12.04 35.09 10.71
C ILE A 259 12.49 35.85 9.44
N SER A 260 12.66 37.18 9.61
CA SER A 260 13.02 38.07 8.49
C SER A 260 14.48 37.87 8.05
N ARG A 261 14.70 37.95 6.71
CA ARG A 261 16.02 37.96 6.08
C ARG A 261 16.93 39.09 6.62
N ASN A 262 16.33 40.20 7.03
CA ASN A 262 17.07 41.39 7.44
C ASN A 262 17.71 41.29 8.85
N LYS A 263 17.49 40.16 9.57
CA LYS A 263 18.12 39.94 10.90
C LYS A 263 19.59 39.51 10.82
N GLY A 264 20.15 39.33 9.62
CA GLY A 264 21.52 38.87 9.45
C GLY A 264 21.70 37.40 9.84
N GLU A 265 22.75 37.11 10.60
CA GLU A 265 23.07 35.77 11.13
C GLU A 265 22.07 35.37 12.21
N ILE A 266 21.60 34.12 12.17
CA ILE A 266 20.63 33.58 13.12
C ILE A 266 21.23 32.35 13.78
N ASN A 267 21.25 32.33 15.10
CA ASN A 267 21.63 31.17 15.89
C ASN A 267 20.36 30.38 16.26
N ILE A 268 20.29 29.11 15.84
CA ILE A 268 19.22 28.19 16.20
C ILE A 268 19.74 27.23 17.27
N LYS A 269 19.08 27.22 18.42
CA LYS A 269 19.42 26.30 19.51
C LYS A 269 18.61 25.03 19.35
N LEU A 270 19.29 23.95 19.02
CA LEU A 270 18.69 22.59 18.99
C LEU A 270 18.63 22.04 20.41
N GLN A 271 17.50 21.43 20.75
CA GLN A 271 17.29 20.71 22.01
C GLN A 271 17.10 19.24 21.68
N GLN A 272 17.61 18.34 22.50
CA GLN A 272 17.38 16.90 22.32
C GLN A 272 15.88 16.62 22.38
N ASN A 273 15.40 15.89 21.39
CA ASN A 273 14.02 15.42 21.35
C ASN A 273 13.83 14.27 22.36
N PHE A 274 12.59 13.99 22.73
CA PHE A 274 12.31 12.83 23.58
C PHE A 274 12.50 11.52 22.79
N ASP A 275 12.91 10.47 23.49
CA ASP A 275 12.97 9.12 22.90
C ASP A 275 11.54 8.58 22.73
N LEU A 276 11.02 8.73 21.50
CA LEU A 276 9.67 8.38 21.13
C LEU A 276 9.38 6.89 21.34
N ILE A 277 10.33 6.03 20.98
CA ILE A 277 10.18 4.57 21.09
C ILE A 277 10.15 4.16 22.57
N GLN A 278 11.09 4.63 23.34
CA GLN A 278 11.17 4.34 24.78
C GLN A 278 9.92 4.82 25.53
N GLN A 279 9.46 6.03 25.20
CA GLN A 279 8.27 6.60 25.84
C GLN A 279 7.00 5.84 25.43
N PHE A 280 6.83 5.53 24.14
CA PHE A 280 5.70 4.74 23.65
C PHE A 280 5.67 3.36 24.32
N LYS A 281 6.80 2.69 24.39
CA LYS A 281 6.91 1.34 24.97
C LYS A 281 6.63 1.33 26.48
N SER A 282 7.05 2.37 27.22
CA SER A 282 6.74 2.49 28.64
C SER A 282 5.23 2.57 28.93
N GLN A 283 4.48 3.18 28.01
CA GLN A 283 3.02 3.29 28.11
C GLN A 283 2.28 2.06 27.55
N ASN A 284 2.91 1.34 26.59
CA ASN A 284 2.33 0.22 25.85
C ASN A 284 3.26 -1.02 25.89
N PRO A 285 3.54 -1.60 27.06
CA PRO A 285 4.54 -2.67 27.18
C PRO A 285 4.16 -3.97 26.48
N HIS A 286 2.87 -4.17 26.17
CA HIS A 286 2.34 -5.33 25.48
C HIS A 286 2.53 -5.27 23.97
N ILE A 287 2.83 -4.10 23.37
CA ILE A 287 3.02 -3.95 21.93
C ILE A 287 4.47 -4.28 21.56
N VAL A 288 4.64 -5.14 20.58
CA VAL A 288 5.95 -5.44 20.00
C VAL A 288 6.37 -4.31 19.05
N CYS A 289 7.45 -3.61 19.38
CA CYS A 289 7.98 -2.53 18.55
C CYS A 289 9.12 -3.07 17.68
N ILE A 290 9.00 -2.90 16.38
CA ILE A 290 10.01 -3.23 15.37
C ILE A 290 10.56 -1.90 14.84
N ALA A 291 11.77 -1.53 15.27
CA ALA A 291 12.38 -0.24 14.92
C ALA A 291 13.44 -0.41 13.81
N PHE A 292 13.54 0.60 12.96
CA PHE A 292 14.52 0.68 11.88
C PHE A 292 15.47 1.84 12.17
N SER A 293 16.77 1.54 12.21
CA SER A 293 17.82 2.56 12.41
C SER A 293 18.67 2.68 11.16
N ALA A 294 18.97 3.90 10.74
CA ALA A 294 19.95 4.19 9.72
C ALA A 294 21.26 4.55 10.43
N GLN A 295 22.28 3.69 10.33
CA GLN A 295 23.62 3.96 10.86
C GLN A 295 24.59 4.18 9.69
N ILE A 296 25.51 5.15 9.87
CA ILE A 296 26.61 5.39 8.96
C ILE A 296 27.85 4.84 9.65
N ASP A 297 28.35 3.69 9.20
CA ASP A 297 29.66 3.23 9.59
C ASP A 297 30.75 4.09 8.94
N ASN A 298 31.93 4.24 9.61
CA ASN A 298 33.08 5.04 9.15
C ASN A 298 33.67 4.58 7.81
N GLN A 299 33.05 3.66 7.08
CA GLN A 299 33.39 3.18 5.76
C GLN A 299 32.15 3.28 4.86
N GLU A 300 31.80 4.45 4.40
CA GLU A 300 30.91 4.79 3.25
C GLU A 300 29.69 3.88 2.93
N ASN A 301 29.30 2.93 3.78
CA ASN A 301 28.18 2.03 3.57
C ASN A 301 27.05 2.29 4.56
N PHE A 302 25.86 2.64 4.04
CA PHE A 302 24.62 2.67 4.82
C PHE A 302 24.20 1.25 5.18
N ASN A 303 24.42 0.82 6.42
CA ASN A 303 23.84 -0.40 6.94
C ASN A 303 22.53 -0.09 7.66
N LYS A 304 21.43 -0.65 7.16
CA LYS A 304 20.15 -0.61 7.86
C LYS A 304 20.13 -1.77 8.86
N GLN A 305 20.14 -1.46 10.14
CA GLN A 305 19.88 -2.46 11.17
C GLN A 305 18.39 -2.44 11.55
N ILE A 306 17.81 -3.62 11.61
CA ILE A 306 16.50 -3.83 12.25
C ILE A 306 16.81 -4.08 13.72
N VAL A 307 16.40 -3.14 14.60
CA VAL A 307 16.55 -3.29 16.04
C VAL A 307 15.22 -3.78 16.59
N ASN A 308 15.18 -5.02 17.07
CA ASN A 308 14.03 -5.52 17.81
C ASN A 308 14.07 -4.97 19.24
N VAL A 309 13.10 -4.16 19.62
CA VAL A 309 12.91 -3.66 20.98
C VAL A 309 11.80 -4.47 21.64
N GLY A 310 12.02 -5.79 21.80
CA GLY A 310 11.13 -6.71 22.50
C GLY A 310 11.51 -6.88 23.98
N PRO A 311 10.56 -7.31 24.83
CA PRO A 311 10.90 -7.66 26.21
C PRO A 311 11.69 -8.95 26.36
N ASP A 312 11.74 -9.81 25.33
CA ASP A 312 12.45 -11.10 25.33
C ASP A 312 13.21 -11.35 24.03
N GLU A 313 14.40 -11.88 24.15
CA GLU A 313 15.44 -12.09 23.13
C GLU A 313 15.13 -13.23 22.12
N GLU A 314 13.97 -13.30 21.53
CA GLU A 314 13.70 -14.30 20.49
C GLU A 314 13.14 -13.67 19.22
N PHE A 315 14.03 -13.13 18.39
CA PHE A 315 13.88 -13.11 16.92
C PHE A 315 15.26 -12.83 16.28
N VAL A 316 15.93 -13.90 15.87
CA VAL A 316 17.01 -13.86 14.88
C VAL A 316 16.37 -14.03 13.49
#